data_23192b2e598b5591fafee3ec46b40da9
#
_entry.id   23192b2e598b5591fafee3ec46b40da9
#
_cell.length_a   1.000
_cell.length_b   1.000
_cell.length_c   1.000
_cell.angle_alpha   90.00
_cell.angle_beta   90.00
_cell.angle_gamma   90.00
#
_symmetry.space_group_name_H-M   'P 1'
#
loop_
_entity.id
_entity.type
_entity.pdbx_description
1 polymer ?
#
loop_
_entity_poly.entity_id
_entity_poly.type
_entity_poly.pdbx_seq_one_letter_code
_entity_poly.pdbx_strand_id
1 'polypeptide(L)'
;MDPSSLVQGLVAGCIYALTGLTLNIIYRPTNVFNFAQGALVMIGAMIFAWLVAGGRMSWYLAALIAVGCVGLISLAIWLVAISPIIRRPTGHGAGWIISTLAVTMILEDAVGKLVGPDPRIVPPPPPMSMNFHRILGADVSSYQVTIVVFMLLAIIAMGWFYAQRTGAAILAIAEDRDAAMLRGIDPGRLGLLSCIVGGAMAGFVGILAAPMMYASVSLGPTLLIRGFEAVAIGGTGSVRGAVIGGCILGIFEAVGGSLMSPGYQSAVTFALLLLILLVRPQGLFGTTRARVI
;
A
#
# COMPACT_ATOMS: atom_id res chain seq x y z
N MET A 1 -10.30 17.43 21.85
CA MET A 1 -9.75 16.28 21.08
C MET A 1 -9.02 15.38 22.03
N ASP A 2 -9.38 14.11 22.09
CA ASP A 2 -8.68 13.18 22.96
C ASP A 2 -7.33 12.82 22.33
N PRO A 3 -6.22 12.89 23.07
CA PRO A 3 -4.90 12.51 22.57
C PRO A 3 -4.87 11.09 21.95
N SER A 4 -5.69 10.19 22.48
CA SER A 4 -5.83 8.81 21.99
C SER A 4 -6.35 8.73 20.54
N SER A 5 -7.28 9.62 20.15
CA SER A 5 -7.79 9.65 18.75
C SER A 5 -6.73 10.10 17.77
N LEU A 6 -5.86 11.04 18.11
CA LEU A 6 -4.74 11.46 17.28
C LEU A 6 -3.71 10.35 17.09
N VAL A 7 -3.41 9.59 18.15
CA VAL A 7 -2.51 8.43 18.08
C VAL A 7 -3.11 7.37 17.16
N GLN A 8 -4.39 7.05 17.30
CA GLN A 8 -5.07 6.10 16.42
C GLN A 8 -5.05 6.56 14.95
N GLY A 9 -5.30 7.84 14.70
CA GLY A 9 -5.21 8.42 13.36
C GLY A 9 -3.80 8.33 12.78
N LEU A 10 -2.77 8.62 13.57
CA LEU A 10 -1.38 8.49 13.13
C LEU A 10 -1.02 7.04 12.78
N VAL A 11 -1.46 6.08 13.58
CA VAL A 11 -1.23 4.64 13.33
C VAL A 11 -1.96 4.18 12.08
N ALA A 12 -3.22 4.59 11.88
CA ALA A 12 -3.94 4.35 10.62
C ALA A 12 -3.20 4.98 9.44
N GLY A 13 -2.72 6.22 9.59
CA GLY A 13 -1.90 6.93 8.62
C GLY A 13 -0.61 6.19 8.27
N CYS A 14 0.02 5.48 9.22
CA CYS A 14 1.18 4.62 8.96
C CYS A 14 0.81 3.44 8.04
N ILE A 15 -0.36 2.82 8.24
CA ILE A 15 -0.86 1.75 7.36
C ILE A 15 -1.15 2.30 5.95
N TYR A 16 -1.77 3.48 5.85
CA TYR A 16 -2.04 4.15 4.57
C TYR A 16 -0.74 4.52 3.85
N ALA A 17 0.26 5.02 4.58
CA ALA A 17 1.59 5.30 4.07
C ALA A 17 2.27 4.03 3.52
N LEU A 18 2.24 2.93 4.28
CA LEU A 18 2.77 1.64 3.84
C LEU A 18 2.08 1.14 2.58
N THR A 19 0.74 1.24 2.52
CA THR A 19 -0.03 0.89 1.30
C THR A 19 0.38 1.78 0.13
N GLY A 20 0.50 3.08 0.33
CA GLY A 20 0.99 4.03 -0.67
C GLY A 20 2.40 3.71 -1.16
N LEU A 21 3.30 3.26 -0.27
CA LEU A 21 4.64 2.82 -0.65
C LEU A 21 4.59 1.60 -1.59
N THR A 22 3.69 0.63 -1.36
CA THR A 22 3.55 -0.53 -2.26
C THR A 22 3.10 -0.12 -3.66
N LEU A 23 2.21 0.87 -3.78
CA LEU A 23 1.81 1.45 -5.07
C LEU A 23 2.99 2.15 -5.76
N ASN A 24 3.77 2.93 -5.03
CA ASN A 24 4.91 3.66 -5.58
C ASN A 24 6.05 2.75 -6.06
N ILE A 25 6.28 1.58 -5.43
CA ILE A 25 7.29 0.62 -5.87
C ILE A 25 7.03 0.16 -7.30
N ILE A 26 5.77 -0.13 -7.63
CA ILE A 26 5.38 -0.60 -8.96
C ILE A 26 5.31 0.57 -9.94
N TYR A 27 4.80 1.72 -9.51
CA TYR A 27 4.61 2.89 -10.34
C TYR A 27 5.94 3.43 -10.92
N ARG A 28 7.00 3.47 -10.13
CA ARG A 28 8.29 4.07 -10.54
C ARG A 28 8.85 3.50 -11.84
N PRO A 29 9.06 2.17 -11.99
CA PRO A 29 9.63 1.61 -13.21
C PRO A 29 8.62 1.44 -14.35
N THR A 30 7.31 1.40 -14.04
CA THR A 30 6.28 1.07 -15.03
C THR A 30 5.49 2.27 -15.49
N ASN A 31 5.44 3.34 -14.69
CA ASN A 31 4.54 4.48 -14.81
C ASN A 31 3.05 4.08 -14.85
N VAL A 32 2.73 2.94 -14.24
CA VAL A 32 1.39 2.33 -14.18
C VAL A 32 1.01 2.09 -12.72
N PHE A 33 -0.18 2.53 -12.32
CA PHE A 33 -0.75 2.14 -11.03
C PHE A 33 -1.37 0.75 -11.14
N ASN A 34 -0.98 -0.16 -10.27
CA ASN A 34 -1.60 -1.46 -10.16
C ASN A 34 -2.79 -1.40 -9.20
N PHE A 35 -4.01 -1.31 -9.73
CA PHE A 35 -5.22 -1.30 -8.89
C PHE A 35 -5.48 -2.64 -8.20
N ALA A 36 -4.88 -3.75 -8.68
CA ALA A 36 -4.94 -5.03 -7.98
C ALA A 36 -4.11 -5.06 -6.67
N GLN A 37 -3.42 -3.96 -6.34
CA GLN A 37 -2.62 -3.88 -5.13
C GLN A 37 -3.47 -3.99 -3.85
N GLY A 38 -4.70 -3.46 -3.86
CA GLY A 38 -5.65 -3.64 -2.76
C GLY A 38 -6.04 -5.10 -2.55
N ALA A 39 -6.35 -5.81 -3.64
CA ALA A 39 -6.65 -7.24 -3.57
C ALA A 39 -5.46 -8.04 -3.03
N LEU A 40 -4.21 -7.65 -3.34
CA LEU A 40 -3.01 -8.27 -2.78
C LEU A 40 -2.89 -8.05 -1.27
N VAL A 41 -3.22 -6.84 -0.78
CA VAL A 41 -3.30 -6.54 0.67
C VAL A 41 -4.33 -7.44 1.34
N MET A 42 -5.53 -7.53 0.78
CA MET A 42 -6.60 -8.40 1.26
C MET A 42 -6.17 -9.87 1.31
N ILE A 43 -5.61 -10.39 0.22
CA ILE A 43 -5.17 -11.79 0.12
C ILE A 43 -4.12 -12.09 1.18
N GLY A 44 -3.17 -11.19 1.41
CA GLY A 44 -2.16 -11.33 2.46
C GLY A 44 -2.79 -11.48 3.85
N ALA A 45 -3.75 -10.61 4.19
CA ALA A 45 -4.49 -10.66 5.44
C ALA A 45 -5.31 -11.97 5.57
N MET A 46 -6.00 -12.38 4.50
CA MET A 46 -6.89 -13.56 4.52
C MET A 46 -6.12 -14.88 4.58
N ILE A 47 -5.03 -15.04 3.79
CA ILE A 47 -4.15 -16.23 3.87
C ILE A 47 -3.55 -16.32 5.27
N PHE A 48 -3.05 -15.21 5.79
CA PHE A 48 -2.47 -15.17 7.13
C PHE A 48 -3.49 -15.55 8.20
N ALA A 49 -4.69 -14.95 8.17
CA ALA A 49 -5.78 -15.27 9.09
C ALA A 49 -6.14 -16.76 9.06
N TRP A 50 -6.17 -17.36 7.87
CA TRP A 50 -6.47 -18.78 7.71
C TRP A 50 -5.37 -19.69 8.27
N LEU A 51 -4.09 -19.33 8.07
CA LEU A 51 -2.94 -20.10 8.57
C LEU A 51 -2.80 -20.06 10.10
N VAL A 52 -3.12 -18.92 10.72
CA VAL A 52 -3.02 -18.73 12.19
C VAL A 52 -4.27 -19.25 12.90
N ALA A 53 -5.42 -19.35 12.21
CA ALA A 53 -6.68 -19.81 12.79
C ALA A 53 -6.53 -21.16 13.48
N GLY A 54 -6.99 -21.25 14.73
CA GLY A 54 -6.97 -22.48 15.53
C GLY A 54 -5.56 -22.96 15.92
N GLY A 55 -4.55 -22.09 15.91
CA GLY A 55 -3.17 -22.46 16.30
C GLY A 55 -2.45 -23.39 15.33
N ARG A 56 -2.91 -23.45 14.08
CA ARG A 56 -2.36 -24.34 13.04
C ARG A 56 -0.89 -24.07 12.74
N MET A 57 -0.46 -22.81 12.84
CA MET A 57 0.91 -22.40 12.50
C MET A 57 1.39 -21.26 13.38
N SER A 58 2.70 -21.18 13.60
CA SER A 58 3.30 -20.06 14.31
C SER A 58 3.11 -18.76 13.51
N TRP A 59 2.93 -17.65 14.20
CA TRP A 59 2.67 -16.34 13.61
C TRP A 59 3.71 -15.96 12.53
N TYR A 60 4.99 -16.13 12.83
CA TYR A 60 6.08 -15.76 11.93
C TYR A 60 6.13 -16.61 10.65
N LEU A 61 5.90 -17.92 10.79
CA LEU A 61 5.89 -18.84 9.63
C LEU A 61 4.66 -18.56 8.74
N ALA A 62 3.51 -18.32 9.34
CA ALA A 62 2.31 -17.94 8.61
C ALA A 62 2.49 -16.62 7.85
N ALA A 63 3.14 -15.63 8.47
CA ALA A 63 3.45 -14.36 7.83
C ALA A 63 4.39 -14.53 6.64
N LEU A 64 5.45 -15.32 6.79
CA LEU A 64 6.40 -15.61 5.72
C LEU A 64 5.73 -16.28 4.52
N ILE A 65 4.90 -17.30 4.76
CA ILE A 65 4.15 -18.00 3.71
C ILE A 65 3.16 -17.05 3.03
N ALA A 66 2.39 -16.28 3.79
CA ALA A 66 1.41 -15.35 3.23
C ALA A 66 2.09 -14.30 2.32
N VAL A 67 3.19 -13.70 2.78
CA VAL A 67 3.98 -12.73 2.00
C VAL A 67 4.53 -13.36 0.73
N GLY A 68 5.09 -14.59 0.82
CA GLY A 68 5.59 -15.34 -0.33
C GLY A 68 4.50 -15.66 -1.36
N CYS A 69 3.34 -16.14 -0.91
CA CYS A 69 2.19 -16.42 -1.77
C CYS A 69 1.70 -15.15 -2.49
N VAL A 70 1.60 -14.02 -1.78
CA VAL A 70 1.16 -12.75 -2.39
C VAL A 70 2.19 -12.25 -3.40
N GLY A 71 3.50 -12.41 -3.13
CA GLY A 71 4.55 -12.10 -4.11
C GLY A 71 4.41 -12.91 -5.39
N LEU A 72 4.09 -14.21 -5.30
CA LEU A 72 3.85 -15.08 -6.45
C LEU A 72 2.56 -14.71 -7.21
N ILE A 73 1.50 -14.36 -6.50
CA ILE A 73 0.26 -13.86 -7.13
C ILE A 73 0.54 -12.56 -7.87
N SER A 74 1.32 -11.65 -7.29
CA SER A 74 1.72 -10.41 -7.93
C SER A 74 2.56 -10.64 -9.18
N LEU A 75 3.44 -11.66 -9.18
CA LEU A 75 4.15 -12.11 -10.38
C LEU A 75 3.17 -12.57 -11.47
N ALA A 76 2.17 -13.36 -11.13
CA ALA A 76 1.14 -13.80 -12.08
C ALA A 76 0.37 -12.60 -12.67
N ILE A 77 0.00 -11.61 -11.84
CA ILE A 77 -0.64 -10.37 -12.29
C ILE A 77 0.25 -9.62 -13.27
N TRP A 78 1.56 -9.52 -12.98
CA TRP A 78 2.51 -8.91 -13.91
C TRP A 78 2.50 -9.59 -15.27
N LEU A 79 2.59 -10.92 -15.29
CA LEU A 79 2.69 -11.69 -16.54
C LEU A 79 1.40 -11.65 -17.35
N VAL A 80 0.24 -11.70 -16.70
CA VAL A 80 -1.07 -11.83 -17.38
C VAL A 80 -1.71 -10.48 -17.66
N ALA A 81 -1.67 -9.54 -16.72
CA ALA A 81 -2.47 -8.32 -16.75
C ALA A 81 -1.67 -7.06 -17.11
N ILE A 82 -0.41 -6.95 -16.70
CA ILE A 82 0.36 -5.70 -16.84
C ILE A 82 1.31 -5.78 -18.06
N SER A 83 2.16 -6.80 -18.12
CA SER A 83 3.21 -6.94 -19.12
C SER A 83 2.68 -6.96 -20.57
N PRO A 84 1.58 -7.69 -20.89
CA PRO A 84 1.06 -7.73 -22.26
C PRO A 84 0.55 -6.36 -22.75
N ILE A 85 0.07 -5.53 -21.84
CA ILE A 85 -0.47 -4.20 -22.17
C ILE A 85 0.66 -3.20 -22.39
N ILE A 86 1.65 -3.17 -21.49
CA ILE A 86 2.79 -2.24 -21.60
C ILE A 86 3.62 -2.50 -22.87
N ARG A 87 3.67 -3.75 -23.35
CA ARG A 87 4.44 -4.13 -24.56
C ARG A 87 3.74 -3.78 -25.88
N ARG A 88 2.45 -3.43 -25.87
CA ARG A 88 1.74 -3.05 -27.10
C ARG A 88 2.13 -1.63 -27.54
N PRO A 89 2.29 -1.36 -28.87
CA PRO A 89 2.60 -0.01 -29.37
C PRO A 89 1.55 1.04 -28.97
N THR A 90 0.30 0.63 -28.81
CA THR A 90 -0.84 1.45 -28.35
C THR A 90 -1.03 1.43 -26.83
N GLY A 91 -0.14 0.77 -26.08
CA GLY A 91 -0.30 0.46 -24.66
C GLY A 91 -0.20 1.64 -23.67
N HIS A 92 -0.03 2.86 -24.17
CA HIS A 92 -0.05 4.08 -23.35
C HIS A 92 -1.46 4.59 -23.03
N GLY A 93 -2.52 3.90 -23.48
CA GLY A 93 -3.91 4.18 -23.14
C GLY A 93 -4.32 3.63 -21.76
N ALA A 94 -5.59 3.87 -21.37
CA ALA A 94 -6.18 3.45 -20.09
C ALA A 94 -6.34 1.91 -19.92
N GLY A 95 -5.86 1.09 -20.86
CA GLY A 95 -6.04 -0.36 -20.86
C GLY A 95 -5.49 -1.06 -19.60
N TRP A 96 -4.42 -0.55 -19.01
CA TRP A 96 -3.85 -1.08 -17.78
C TRP A 96 -4.76 -0.86 -16.56
N ILE A 97 -5.54 0.24 -16.53
CA ILE A 97 -6.52 0.52 -15.49
C ILE A 97 -7.60 -0.56 -15.52
N ILE A 98 -8.19 -0.78 -16.70
CA ILE A 98 -9.26 -1.75 -16.91
C ILE A 98 -8.77 -3.16 -16.55
N SER A 99 -7.57 -3.53 -17.01
CA SER A 99 -7.00 -4.86 -16.74
C SER A 99 -6.77 -5.10 -15.26
N THR A 100 -6.13 -4.16 -14.55
CA THR A 100 -5.85 -4.33 -13.11
C THR A 100 -7.11 -4.25 -12.25
N LEU A 101 -8.10 -3.44 -12.63
CA LEU A 101 -9.42 -3.43 -11.97
C LEU A 101 -10.17 -4.75 -12.20
N ALA A 102 -10.16 -5.30 -13.41
CA ALA A 102 -10.77 -6.60 -13.68
C ALA A 102 -10.14 -7.71 -12.83
N VAL A 103 -8.80 -7.72 -12.73
CA VAL A 103 -8.09 -8.65 -11.84
C VAL A 103 -8.49 -8.46 -10.37
N THR A 104 -8.64 -7.22 -9.92
CA THR A 104 -9.11 -6.92 -8.54
C THR A 104 -10.46 -7.59 -8.29
N MET A 105 -11.43 -7.35 -9.17
CA MET A 105 -12.77 -7.92 -9.04
C MET A 105 -12.76 -9.45 -9.02
N ILE A 106 -11.96 -10.07 -9.90
CA ILE A 106 -11.81 -11.54 -9.96
C ILE A 106 -11.22 -12.07 -8.64
N LEU A 107 -10.18 -11.42 -8.10
CA LEU A 107 -9.53 -11.85 -6.86
C LEU A 107 -10.43 -11.67 -5.65
N GLU A 108 -11.16 -10.57 -5.56
CA GLU A 108 -12.12 -10.30 -4.48
C GLU A 108 -13.26 -11.29 -4.48
N ASP A 109 -13.85 -11.57 -5.64
CA ASP A 109 -14.92 -12.57 -5.78
C ASP A 109 -14.41 -13.99 -5.48
N ALA A 110 -13.24 -14.35 -5.98
CA ALA A 110 -12.61 -15.64 -5.71
C ALA A 110 -12.36 -15.86 -4.21
N VAL A 111 -11.78 -14.88 -3.52
CA VAL A 111 -11.53 -14.95 -2.08
C VAL A 111 -12.85 -14.99 -1.30
N GLY A 112 -13.83 -14.16 -1.68
CA GLY A 112 -15.16 -14.16 -1.04
C GLY A 112 -15.88 -15.51 -1.13
N LYS A 113 -15.74 -16.22 -2.26
CA LYS A 113 -16.31 -17.55 -2.46
C LYS A 113 -15.53 -18.66 -1.77
N LEU A 114 -14.19 -18.59 -1.76
CA LEU A 114 -13.34 -19.66 -1.21
C LEU A 114 -13.22 -19.60 0.32
N VAL A 115 -13.15 -18.38 0.87
CA VAL A 115 -12.84 -18.17 2.30
C VAL A 115 -14.07 -17.69 3.08
N GLY A 116 -15.06 -17.16 2.38
CA GLY A 116 -16.27 -16.55 2.94
C GLY A 116 -16.14 -15.04 3.12
N PRO A 117 -17.28 -14.32 3.21
CA PRO A 117 -17.31 -12.87 3.33
C PRO A 117 -17.05 -12.38 4.75
N ASP A 118 -17.11 -13.26 5.76
CA ASP A 118 -17.10 -12.88 7.17
C ASP A 118 -15.73 -12.32 7.59
N PRO A 119 -15.70 -11.18 8.31
CA PRO A 119 -14.48 -10.63 8.87
C PRO A 119 -13.84 -11.58 9.89
N ARG A 120 -12.54 -11.81 9.77
CA ARG A 120 -11.78 -12.68 10.68
C ARG A 120 -10.92 -11.86 11.62
N ILE A 121 -10.98 -12.20 12.89
CA ILE A 121 -10.11 -11.63 13.91
C ILE A 121 -8.72 -12.25 13.76
N VAL A 122 -7.71 -11.39 13.74
CA VAL A 122 -6.31 -11.79 13.61
C VAL A 122 -5.58 -11.38 14.89
N PRO A 123 -4.86 -12.30 15.55
CA PRO A 123 -4.08 -11.96 16.74
C PRO A 123 -2.84 -11.13 16.35
N PRO A 124 -2.42 -10.17 17.21
CA PRO A 124 -1.15 -9.45 17.02
C PRO A 124 0.04 -10.40 17.16
N PRO A 125 1.24 -10.04 16.65
CA PRO A 125 2.44 -10.87 16.76
C PRO A 125 2.85 -11.04 18.22
N PRO A 126 3.16 -12.28 18.67
CA PRO A 126 3.72 -12.49 20.02
C PRO A 126 5.14 -11.85 20.11
N PRO A 127 5.53 -11.26 21.24
CA PRO A 127 4.84 -11.13 22.53
C PRO A 127 3.92 -9.90 22.63
N MET A 128 3.56 -9.25 21.54
CA MET A 128 2.79 -8.01 21.54
C MET A 128 1.33 -8.24 21.92
N SER A 129 0.73 -7.24 22.56
CA SER A 129 -0.66 -7.28 22.99
C SER A 129 -1.42 -6.04 22.49
N MET A 130 -2.74 -6.18 22.43
CA MET A 130 -3.66 -5.06 22.19
C MET A 130 -3.96 -4.27 23.49
N ASN A 131 -3.31 -4.63 24.63
CA ASN A 131 -3.52 -3.92 25.87
C ASN A 131 -3.00 -2.48 25.76
N PHE A 132 -3.81 -1.55 26.22
CA PHE A 132 -3.48 -0.14 26.18
C PHE A 132 -2.67 0.26 27.43
N HIS A 133 -1.60 0.96 27.20
CA HIS A 133 -0.79 1.62 28.22
C HIS A 133 -0.94 3.13 28.07
N ARG A 134 -1.18 3.82 29.15
CA ARG A 134 -1.34 5.27 29.13
C ARG A 134 0.03 5.95 29.08
N ILE A 135 0.36 6.53 27.92
CA ILE A 135 1.63 7.22 27.69
C ILE A 135 1.30 8.68 27.33
N LEU A 136 1.80 9.65 28.11
CA LEU A 136 1.57 11.09 27.90
C LEU A 136 0.09 11.49 27.77
N GLY A 137 -0.81 10.76 28.43
CA GLY A 137 -2.26 11.03 28.38
C GLY A 137 -3.00 10.37 27.22
N ALA A 138 -2.32 9.64 26.35
CA ALA A 138 -2.91 8.85 25.28
C ALA A 138 -2.85 7.35 25.58
N ASP A 139 -3.89 6.63 25.21
CA ASP A 139 -3.92 5.16 25.31
C ASP A 139 -3.25 4.55 24.06
N VAL A 140 -2.08 3.96 24.27
CA VAL A 140 -1.25 3.38 23.18
C VAL A 140 -1.05 1.90 23.45
N SER A 141 -1.28 1.05 22.45
CA SER A 141 -0.97 -0.39 22.56
C SER A 141 0.42 -0.71 22.02
N SER A 142 1.04 -1.78 22.54
CA SER A 142 2.34 -2.26 22.04
C SER A 142 2.28 -2.58 20.55
N TYR A 143 1.12 -3.02 20.06
CA TYR A 143 0.92 -3.32 18.63
C TYR A 143 0.93 -2.04 17.77
N GLN A 144 0.35 -0.95 18.24
CA GLN A 144 0.37 0.34 17.53
C GLN A 144 1.80 0.87 17.36
N VAL A 145 2.62 0.74 18.40
CA VAL A 145 4.06 1.09 18.32
C VAL A 145 4.75 0.23 17.27
N THR A 146 4.41 -1.04 17.18
CA THR A 146 4.96 -1.96 16.18
C THR A 146 4.67 -1.51 14.75
N ILE A 147 3.45 -1.05 14.45
CA ILE A 147 3.10 -0.53 13.13
C ILE A 147 3.98 0.67 12.76
N VAL A 148 4.19 1.60 13.70
CA VAL A 148 5.08 2.76 13.49
C VAL A 148 6.52 2.31 13.23
N VAL A 149 7.03 1.35 14.00
CA VAL A 149 8.37 0.79 13.82
C VAL A 149 8.50 0.13 12.43
N PHE A 150 7.53 -0.67 12.00
CA PHE A 150 7.55 -1.27 10.66
C PHE A 150 7.48 -0.23 9.55
N MET A 151 6.72 0.85 9.73
CA MET A 151 6.72 1.96 8.77
C MET A 151 8.11 2.59 8.66
N LEU A 152 8.78 2.87 9.79
CA LEU A 152 10.14 3.42 9.80
C LEU A 152 11.14 2.46 9.15
N LEU A 153 11.06 1.17 9.46
CA LEU A 153 11.89 0.13 8.84
C LEU A 153 11.64 0.05 7.32
N ALA A 154 10.40 0.16 6.86
CA ALA A 154 10.08 0.19 5.44
C ALA A 154 10.69 1.42 4.74
N ILE A 155 10.66 2.59 5.36
CA ILE A 155 11.30 3.81 4.83
C ILE A 155 12.82 3.61 4.69
N ILE A 156 13.46 3.07 5.73
CA ILE A 156 14.91 2.80 5.73
C ILE A 156 15.24 1.75 4.66
N ALA A 157 14.49 0.66 4.60
CA ALA A 157 14.68 -0.40 3.61
C ALA A 157 14.51 0.10 2.18
N MET A 158 13.51 0.96 1.94
CA MET A 158 13.31 1.60 0.64
C MET A 158 14.45 2.55 0.28
N GLY A 159 14.91 3.36 1.24
CA GLY A 159 16.08 4.24 1.05
C GLY A 159 17.33 3.44 0.68
N TRP A 160 17.59 2.36 1.41
CA TRP A 160 18.70 1.44 1.13
C TRP A 160 18.55 0.75 -0.24
N PHE A 161 17.34 0.26 -0.55
CA PHE A 161 17.05 -0.38 -1.84
C PHE A 161 17.32 0.56 -3.02
N TYR A 162 16.86 1.82 -2.96
CA TYR A 162 17.10 2.79 -4.02
C TYR A 162 18.55 3.27 -4.10
N ALA A 163 19.36 3.10 -3.06
CA ALA A 163 20.80 3.34 -3.09
C ALA A 163 21.56 2.18 -3.79
N GLN A 164 20.98 1.00 -3.94
CA GLN A 164 21.58 -0.12 -4.66
C GLN A 164 21.51 0.05 -6.18
N ARG A 165 22.34 -0.70 -6.92
CA ARG A 165 22.39 -0.66 -8.40
C ARG A 165 21.03 -0.88 -9.04
N THR A 166 20.26 -1.84 -8.54
CA THR A 166 18.90 -2.14 -9.03
C THR A 166 17.94 -0.98 -8.79
N GLY A 167 17.98 -0.39 -7.61
CA GLY A 167 17.17 0.78 -7.28
C GLY A 167 17.54 2.01 -8.10
N ALA A 168 18.85 2.26 -8.30
CA ALA A 168 19.33 3.32 -9.17
C ALA A 168 18.89 3.13 -10.63
N ALA A 169 18.87 1.89 -11.13
CA ALA A 169 18.34 1.58 -12.46
C ALA A 169 16.84 1.85 -12.58
N ILE A 170 16.03 1.56 -11.52
CA ILE A 170 14.61 1.91 -11.47
C ILE A 170 14.43 3.43 -11.52
N LEU A 171 15.24 4.20 -10.80
CA LEU A 171 15.19 5.66 -10.84
C LEU A 171 15.54 6.20 -12.22
N ALA A 172 16.56 5.65 -12.88
CA ALA A 172 16.95 6.02 -14.24
C ALA A 172 15.80 5.80 -15.24
N ILE A 173 15.08 4.65 -15.17
CA ILE A 173 13.87 4.40 -15.99
C ILE A 173 12.76 5.42 -15.68
N ALA A 174 12.60 5.79 -14.42
CA ALA A 174 11.59 6.76 -14.00
C ALA A 174 11.89 8.18 -14.52
N GLU A 175 13.17 8.53 -14.72
CA GLU A 175 13.59 9.80 -15.29
C GLU A 175 13.45 9.81 -16.82
N ASP A 176 14.10 8.88 -17.49
CA ASP A 176 14.04 8.74 -18.96
C ASP A 176 14.16 7.25 -19.34
N ARG A 177 13.04 6.69 -19.79
CA ARG A 177 12.94 5.28 -20.14
C ARG A 177 13.78 4.93 -21.38
N ASP A 178 13.81 5.81 -22.38
CA ASP A 178 14.48 5.55 -23.65
C ASP A 178 16.01 5.66 -23.47
N ALA A 179 16.47 6.68 -22.73
CA ALA A 179 17.87 6.80 -22.37
C ALA A 179 18.38 5.64 -21.49
N ALA A 180 17.53 5.14 -20.58
CA ALA A 180 17.86 3.97 -19.76
C ALA A 180 18.01 2.70 -20.61
N MET A 181 17.11 2.47 -21.57
CA MET A 181 17.19 1.33 -22.50
C MET A 181 18.45 1.38 -23.38
N LEU A 182 18.85 2.56 -23.85
CA LEU A 182 20.09 2.73 -24.60
C LEU A 182 21.34 2.37 -23.78
N ARG A 183 21.27 2.46 -22.45
CA ARG A 183 22.31 2.01 -21.51
C ARG A 183 22.21 0.54 -21.12
N GLY A 184 21.35 -0.24 -21.76
CA GLY A 184 21.15 -1.67 -21.51
C GLY A 184 20.28 -2.01 -20.32
N ILE A 185 19.55 -1.05 -19.76
CA ILE A 185 18.61 -1.30 -18.64
C ILE A 185 17.29 -1.82 -19.23
N ASP A 186 16.85 -3.01 -18.79
CA ASP A 186 15.60 -3.63 -19.23
C ASP A 186 14.43 -3.23 -18.31
N PRO A 187 13.50 -2.35 -18.78
CA PRO A 187 12.35 -1.94 -17.97
C PRO A 187 11.39 -3.10 -17.63
N GLY A 188 11.34 -4.13 -18.49
CA GLY A 188 10.49 -5.30 -18.28
C GLY A 188 10.93 -6.12 -17.08
N ARG A 189 12.23 -6.38 -16.94
CA ARG A 189 12.80 -7.12 -15.81
C ARG A 189 12.66 -6.33 -14.50
N LEU A 190 12.92 -5.03 -14.54
CA LEU A 190 12.79 -4.19 -13.35
C LEU A 190 11.34 -3.98 -12.94
N GLY A 191 10.42 -3.88 -13.90
CA GLY A 191 8.99 -3.86 -13.64
C GLY A 191 8.49 -5.14 -12.98
N LEU A 192 8.94 -6.31 -13.46
CA LEU A 192 8.65 -7.61 -12.86
C LEU A 192 9.14 -7.70 -11.41
N LEU A 193 10.41 -7.32 -11.16
CA LEU A 193 10.98 -7.33 -9.82
C LEU A 193 10.20 -6.41 -8.88
N SER A 194 9.88 -5.19 -9.35
CA SER A 194 9.09 -4.23 -8.58
C SER A 194 7.69 -4.74 -8.28
N CYS A 195 7.09 -5.49 -9.20
CA CYS A 195 5.78 -6.10 -8.99
C CYS A 195 5.83 -7.18 -7.90
N ILE A 196 6.85 -8.06 -7.93
CA ILE A 196 7.04 -9.09 -6.89
C ILE A 196 7.27 -8.44 -5.52
N VAL A 197 8.20 -7.49 -5.43
CA VAL A 197 8.54 -6.81 -4.17
C VAL A 197 7.34 -5.99 -3.67
N GLY A 198 6.69 -5.24 -4.54
CA GLY A 198 5.51 -4.45 -4.21
C GLY A 198 4.33 -5.32 -3.76
N GLY A 199 4.13 -6.49 -4.40
CA GLY A 199 3.11 -7.47 -4.00
C GLY A 199 3.42 -8.12 -2.66
N ALA A 200 4.67 -8.58 -2.44
CA ALA A 200 5.10 -9.13 -1.16
C ALA A 200 4.91 -8.10 -0.02
N MET A 201 5.29 -6.85 -0.27
CA MET A 201 5.07 -5.76 0.69
C MET A 201 3.57 -5.48 0.92
N ALA A 202 2.72 -5.57 -0.11
CA ALA A 202 1.27 -5.45 0.04
C ALA A 202 0.70 -6.55 0.95
N GLY A 203 1.11 -7.80 0.73
CA GLY A 203 0.74 -8.91 1.61
C GLY A 203 1.15 -8.66 3.06
N PHE A 204 2.35 -8.13 3.28
CA PHE A 204 2.84 -7.77 4.60
C PHE A 204 2.01 -6.63 5.24
N VAL A 205 1.65 -5.60 4.46
CA VAL A 205 0.76 -4.52 4.93
C VAL A 205 -0.61 -5.08 5.33
N GLY A 206 -1.15 -6.03 4.58
CA GLY A 206 -2.41 -6.71 4.93
C GLY A 206 -2.32 -7.43 6.28
N ILE A 207 -1.21 -8.12 6.55
CA ILE A 207 -0.96 -8.80 7.83
C ILE A 207 -0.89 -7.78 8.97
N LEU A 208 -0.24 -6.63 8.76
CA LEU A 208 -0.16 -5.57 9.76
C LEU A 208 -1.49 -4.83 9.98
N ALA A 209 -2.32 -4.71 8.96
CA ALA A 209 -3.63 -4.05 9.08
C ALA A 209 -4.69 -4.94 9.74
N ALA A 210 -4.63 -6.25 9.51
CA ALA A 210 -5.66 -7.21 9.91
C ALA A 210 -6.01 -7.21 11.41
N PRO A 211 -5.08 -7.10 12.37
CA PRO A 211 -5.43 -7.03 13.79
C PRO A 211 -6.23 -5.78 14.19
N MET A 212 -6.11 -4.67 13.44
CA MET A 212 -6.85 -3.43 13.71
C MET A 212 -8.12 -3.28 12.88
N MET A 213 -8.11 -3.78 11.64
CA MET A 213 -9.17 -3.56 10.65
C MET A 213 -9.90 -4.84 10.26
N TYR A 214 -9.58 -5.97 10.89
CA TYR A 214 -10.02 -7.33 10.54
C TYR A 214 -9.56 -7.79 9.15
N ALA A 215 -9.33 -9.08 9.00
CA ALA A 215 -9.11 -9.69 7.68
C ALA A 215 -10.47 -9.93 7.02
N SER A 216 -10.80 -9.14 6.02
CA SER A 216 -12.08 -9.20 5.29
C SER A 216 -11.87 -8.86 3.81
N VAL A 217 -12.84 -9.22 2.98
CA VAL A 217 -12.80 -8.88 1.55
C VAL A 217 -12.80 -7.36 1.33
N SER A 218 -13.50 -6.60 2.19
CA SER A 218 -13.57 -5.14 2.12
C SER A 218 -12.27 -4.42 2.50
N LEU A 219 -11.32 -5.11 3.14
CA LEU A 219 -10.02 -4.53 3.53
C LEU A 219 -9.22 -4.06 2.29
N GLY A 220 -9.27 -4.82 1.20
CA GLY A 220 -8.56 -4.52 -0.04
C GLY A 220 -8.95 -3.18 -0.65
N PRO A 221 -10.20 -2.99 -1.08
CA PRO A 221 -10.68 -1.73 -1.63
C PRO A 221 -10.47 -0.54 -0.68
N THR A 222 -10.72 -0.73 0.61
CA THR A 222 -10.54 0.32 1.62
C THR A 222 -9.10 0.81 1.65
N LEU A 223 -8.12 -0.09 1.80
CA LEU A 223 -6.71 0.28 1.87
C LEU A 223 -6.15 0.74 0.52
N LEU A 224 -6.68 0.23 -0.61
CA LEU A 224 -6.30 0.73 -1.93
C LEU A 224 -6.64 2.22 -2.08
N ILE A 225 -7.86 2.61 -1.76
CA ILE A 225 -8.31 4.01 -1.84
C ILE A 225 -7.46 4.88 -0.90
N ARG A 226 -7.29 4.49 0.36
CA ARG A 226 -6.49 5.24 1.34
C ARG A 226 -5.01 5.34 0.94
N GLY A 227 -4.42 4.27 0.41
CA GLY A 227 -3.06 4.28 -0.11
C GLY A 227 -2.91 5.17 -1.34
N PHE A 228 -3.90 5.18 -2.23
CA PHE A 228 -3.93 6.07 -3.39
C PHE A 228 -4.07 7.53 -2.97
N GLU A 229 -4.97 7.85 -2.03
CA GLU A 229 -5.10 9.19 -1.44
C GLU A 229 -3.78 9.66 -0.83
N ALA A 230 -3.09 8.79 -0.06
CA ALA A 230 -1.80 9.09 0.54
C ALA A 230 -0.73 9.43 -0.52
N VAL A 231 -0.68 8.67 -1.63
CA VAL A 231 0.23 8.92 -2.75
C VAL A 231 -0.15 10.18 -3.51
N ALA A 232 -1.44 10.42 -3.73
CA ALA A 232 -1.92 11.60 -4.44
C ALA A 232 -1.63 12.89 -3.65
N ILE A 233 -1.87 12.89 -2.33
CA ILE A 233 -1.53 13.99 -1.43
C ILE A 233 0.00 14.19 -1.39
N GLY A 234 0.74 13.10 -1.22
CA GLY A 234 2.19 13.15 -1.06
C GLY A 234 2.95 13.46 -2.35
N GLY A 235 2.41 13.09 -3.49
CA GLY A 235 3.05 13.14 -4.80
C GLY A 235 3.48 11.77 -5.30
N THR A 236 3.06 11.45 -6.52
CA THR A 236 3.31 10.15 -7.16
C THR A 236 4.81 9.88 -7.34
N GLY A 237 5.23 8.65 -7.05
CA GLY A 237 6.62 8.24 -7.15
C GLY A 237 7.54 8.74 -6.02
N SER A 238 7.06 9.50 -5.04
CA SER A 238 7.84 9.98 -3.90
C SER A 238 7.65 9.08 -2.67
N VAL A 239 8.74 8.46 -2.16
CA VAL A 239 8.69 7.68 -0.91
C VAL A 239 8.35 8.58 0.27
N ARG A 240 9.04 9.73 0.38
CA ARG A 240 8.77 10.71 1.45
C ARG A 240 7.36 11.28 1.35
N GLY A 241 6.91 11.52 0.12
CA GLY A 241 5.56 11.98 -0.15
C GLY A 241 4.49 11.00 0.33
N ALA A 242 4.58 9.73 -0.02
CA ALA A 242 3.61 8.71 0.41
C ALA A 242 3.53 8.59 1.94
N VAL A 243 4.67 8.70 2.63
CA VAL A 243 4.72 8.65 4.10
C VAL A 243 4.02 9.87 4.72
N ILE A 244 4.41 11.06 4.30
CA ILE A 244 3.84 12.31 4.82
C ILE A 244 2.36 12.41 4.45
N GLY A 245 2.00 12.07 3.20
CA GLY A 245 0.61 12.04 2.75
C GLY A 245 -0.26 11.07 3.56
N GLY A 246 0.24 9.86 3.84
CA GLY A 246 -0.46 8.89 4.68
C GLY A 246 -0.64 9.37 6.12
N CYS A 247 0.39 9.95 6.74
CA CYS A 247 0.27 10.51 8.09
C CYS A 247 -0.72 11.69 8.14
N ILE A 248 -0.67 12.60 7.16
CA ILE A 248 -1.64 13.70 7.06
C ILE A 248 -3.05 13.13 6.93
N LEU A 249 -3.26 12.17 6.03
CA LEU A 249 -4.56 11.55 5.81
C LEU A 249 -5.12 10.91 7.09
N GLY A 250 -4.31 10.14 7.81
CA GLY A 250 -4.74 9.48 9.05
C GLY A 250 -5.07 10.48 10.16
N ILE A 251 -4.30 11.56 10.31
CA ILE A 251 -4.60 12.62 11.28
C ILE A 251 -5.91 13.32 10.90
N PHE A 252 -6.11 13.70 9.64
CA PHE A 252 -7.34 14.35 9.21
C PHE A 252 -8.57 13.45 9.34
N GLU A 253 -8.42 12.14 9.13
CA GLU A 253 -9.48 11.17 9.35
C GLU A 253 -9.88 11.11 10.84
N ALA A 254 -8.90 11.09 11.75
CA ALA A 254 -9.16 11.12 13.19
C ALA A 254 -9.82 12.42 13.65
N VAL A 255 -9.35 13.56 13.12
CA VAL A 255 -9.96 14.86 13.38
C VAL A 255 -11.40 14.91 12.86
N GLY A 256 -11.63 14.47 11.63
CA GLY A 256 -12.96 14.40 11.03
C GLY A 256 -13.92 13.52 11.82
N GLY A 257 -13.44 12.35 12.28
CA GLY A 257 -14.25 11.45 13.11
C GLY A 257 -14.56 11.98 14.51
N SER A 258 -13.68 12.83 15.07
CA SER A 258 -13.91 13.44 16.39
C SER A 258 -14.81 14.68 16.36
N LEU A 259 -14.82 15.43 15.26
CA LEU A 259 -15.61 16.65 15.08
C LEU A 259 -16.98 16.39 14.46
N MET A 260 -17.09 15.36 13.64
CA MET A 260 -18.30 14.97 12.91
C MET A 260 -18.65 13.51 13.23
N SER A 261 -19.86 13.08 12.86
CA SER A 261 -20.19 11.66 13.03
C SER A 261 -19.32 10.77 12.11
N PRO A 262 -19.08 9.49 12.48
CA PRO A 262 -18.19 8.58 11.75
C PRO A 262 -18.49 8.44 10.25
N GLY A 263 -19.74 8.67 9.84
CA GLY A 263 -20.14 8.63 8.42
C GLY A 263 -19.49 9.71 7.54
N TYR A 264 -19.01 10.81 8.13
CA TYR A 264 -18.38 11.91 7.38
C TYR A 264 -16.86 11.79 7.24
N GLN A 265 -16.21 10.80 7.87
CA GLN A 265 -14.76 10.63 7.80
C GLN A 265 -14.24 10.56 6.36
N SER A 266 -14.88 9.76 5.51
CA SER A 266 -14.50 9.64 4.10
C SER A 266 -14.72 10.95 3.32
N ALA A 267 -15.77 11.70 3.62
CA ALA A 267 -16.03 12.99 2.97
C ALA A 267 -14.95 14.01 3.32
N VAL A 268 -14.51 14.06 4.58
CA VAL A 268 -13.45 14.96 5.05
C VAL A 268 -12.13 14.64 4.36
N THR A 269 -11.76 13.36 4.25
CA THR A 269 -10.52 12.95 3.58
C THR A 269 -10.55 13.22 2.08
N PHE A 270 -11.68 12.99 1.40
CA PHE A 270 -11.86 13.37 0.00
C PHE A 270 -11.81 14.88 -0.21
N ALA A 271 -12.42 15.68 0.66
CA ALA A 271 -12.36 17.14 0.59
C ALA A 271 -10.90 17.62 0.75
N LEU A 272 -10.15 17.03 1.68
CA LEU A 272 -8.72 17.30 1.85
C LEU A 272 -7.93 16.97 0.58
N LEU A 273 -8.17 15.78 -0.01
CA LEU A 273 -7.53 15.37 -1.26
C LEU A 273 -7.80 16.40 -2.37
N LEU A 274 -9.06 16.74 -2.59
CA LEU A 274 -9.45 17.72 -3.61
C LEU A 274 -8.81 19.09 -3.38
N LEU A 275 -8.78 19.55 -2.14
CA LEU A 275 -8.17 20.84 -1.78
C LEU A 275 -6.68 20.83 -2.09
N ILE A 276 -5.95 19.75 -1.72
CA ILE A 276 -4.51 19.64 -1.99
C ILE A 276 -4.25 19.58 -3.49
N LEU A 277 -5.01 18.77 -4.24
CA LEU A 277 -4.82 18.65 -5.69
C LEU A 277 -5.23 19.91 -6.46
N LEU A 278 -6.18 20.71 -5.94
CA LEU A 278 -6.53 22.01 -6.50
C LEU A 278 -5.39 23.02 -6.36
N VAL A 279 -4.71 23.03 -5.21
CA VAL A 279 -3.59 23.95 -4.92
C VAL A 279 -2.28 23.43 -5.52
N ARG A 280 -2.04 22.10 -5.45
CA ARG A 280 -0.85 21.43 -5.95
C ARG A 280 -1.23 20.13 -6.68
N PRO A 281 -1.52 20.18 -7.98
CA PRO A 281 -1.97 19.01 -8.75
C PRO A 281 -0.95 17.87 -8.83
N GLN A 282 0.30 18.11 -8.47
CA GLN A 282 1.38 17.12 -8.41
C GLN A 282 1.58 16.51 -7.02
N GLY A 283 0.77 16.92 -6.03
CA GLY A 283 0.98 16.59 -4.63
C GLY A 283 2.07 17.42 -3.96
N LEU A 284 2.29 17.20 -2.67
CA LEU A 284 3.20 18.01 -1.85
C LEU A 284 4.68 17.88 -2.28
N PHE A 285 5.09 16.69 -2.72
CA PHE A 285 6.49 16.34 -3.09
C PHE A 285 6.61 15.84 -4.53
N GLY A 286 5.59 16.06 -5.35
CA GLY A 286 5.64 15.72 -6.78
C GLY A 286 6.62 16.64 -7.52
N THR A 287 7.41 16.08 -8.42
CA THR A 287 8.32 16.85 -9.30
C THR A 287 7.59 17.24 -10.57
N THR A 288 7.64 18.52 -10.94
CA THR A 288 7.26 18.98 -12.26
C THR A 288 8.23 18.39 -13.28
N ARG A 289 7.78 17.38 -14.05
CA ARG A 289 8.50 17.08 -15.30
C ARG A 289 8.30 18.29 -16.22
N ALA A 290 9.35 19.09 -16.41
CA ALA A 290 9.37 20.03 -17.51
C ALA A 290 9.18 19.20 -18.81
N ARG A 291 8.03 19.33 -19.46
CA ARG A 291 7.91 18.91 -20.85
C ARG A 291 8.89 19.79 -21.63
N VAL A 292 10.05 19.24 -22.00
CA VAL A 292 10.85 19.80 -23.05
C VAL A 292 10.01 19.57 -24.32
N ILE A 293 9.50 20.67 -24.86
CA ILE A 293 8.76 20.73 -26.12
C ILE A 293 9.78 20.51 -27.24
#